data_78a7209d70d4cdb8d3101bb69addd6e5
#
_entry.id   78a7209d70d4cdb8d3101bb69addd6e5
#
_cell.length_a   1.000
_cell.length_b   1.000
_cell.length_c   1.000
_cell.angle_alpha   90.00
_cell.angle_beta   90.00
_cell.angle_gamma   90.00
#
_symmetry.space_group_name_H-M   'P 1'
#
loop_
_entity.id
_entity.type
_entity.pdbx_description
1 polymer ?
#
loop_
_entity_poly.entity_id
_entity_poly.type
_entity_poly.pdbx_seq_one_letter_code
_entity_poly.pdbx_strand_id
1 'polypeptide(L)'
;TEKAKDQVRMAVAKAAKLEDLIPKSVPVERAAMVVGAGVGGMQAALDLASAGIKTYLIEATPTIGGRMSQLDKTFPTLDCSQCILTPKMVDVGRHPNIEMMTYTEVEKVEGYIGNFDITLRKKARGVLTPDEATAKGIVGGGCNGCGDCAEVCPVIKPNPFEMGMAPRKAIYIYHAQVMPLIYTVDFDSCVKCNLCVDACGDKKAIDLEMQDEFITVKVGTAILATGFDLIPIEGKREWGYKQFDNVISSLEFERLICASGPTGGH
;
A
#
# COMPACT_ATOMS: atom_id res chain seq x y z
N THR A 1 52.89 13.77 -14.93
CA THR A 1 53.34 14.16 -13.58
C THR A 1 53.67 12.89 -12.77
N GLU A 2 54.59 13.00 -11.78
CA GLU A 2 54.97 11.86 -10.92
C GLU A 2 53.76 11.24 -10.23
N LYS A 3 52.83 12.05 -9.73
CA LYS A 3 51.57 11.56 -9.14
C LYS A 3 50.77 10.65 -10.07
N ALA A 4 50.66 10.96 -11.34
CA ALA A 4 49.96 10.10 -12.31
C ALA A 4 50.68 8.76 -12.52
N LYS A 5 52.02 8.77 -12.57
CA LYS A 5 52.80 7.53 -12.65
C LYS A 5 52.63 6.67 -11.40
N ASP A 6 52.58 7.26 -10.22
CA ASP A 6 52.36 6.54 -8.97
C ASP A 6 50.97 5.96 -8.87
N GLN A 7 49.96 6.68 -9.35
CA GLN A 7 48.57 6.13 -9.44
C GLN A 7 48.50 4.91 -10.36
N VAL A 8 49.16 4.96 -11.52
CA VAL A 8 49.26 3.82 -12.43
C VAL A 8 49.99 2.64 -11.79
N ARG A 9 51.15 2.89 -11.16
CA ARG A 9 51.91 1.86 -10.45
C ARG A 9 51.06 1.19 -9.36
N MET A 10 50.33 1.98 -8.56
CA MET A 10 49.45 1.46 -7.53
C MET A 10 48.31 0.62 -8.12
N ALA A 11 47.71 1.10 -9.21
CA ALA A 11 46.63 0.36 -9.88
C ALA A 11 47.11 -0.99 -10.45
N VAL A 12 48.27 -0.98 -11.09
CA VAL A 12 48.91 -2.24 -11.61
C VAL A 12 49.25 -3.19 -10.46
N ALA A 13 49.86 -2.69 -9.40
CA ALA A 13 50.22 -3.50 -8.23
C ALA A 13 48.96 -4.09 -7.54
N LYS A 14 47.84 -3.34 -7.51
CA LYS A 14 46.57 -3.85 -7.04
C LYS A 14 46.01 -4.91 -7.96
N ALA A 15 46.00 -4.67 -9.28
CA ALA A 15 45.49 -5.62 -10.27
C ALA A 15 46.25 -6.94 -10.25
N ALA A 16 47.60 -6.90 -10.08
CA ALA A 16 48.44 -8.10 -9.99
C ALA A 16 48.17 -8.95 -8.75
N LYS A 17 47.45 -8.43 -7.76
CA LYS A 17 47.07 -9.13 -6.52
C LYS A 17 45.58 -9.50 -6.47
N LEU A 18 44.82 -9.22 -7.53
CA LEU A 18 43.45 -9.65 -7.62
C LEU A 18 43.39 -11.16 -7.88
N GLU A 19 42.57 -11.81 -7.11
CA GLU A 19 42.23 -13.23 -7.33
C GLU A 19 41.00 -13.29 -8.25
N ASP A 20 40.91 -14.37 -9.03
CA ASP A 20 39.75 -14.62 -9.90
C ASP A 20 38.48 -14.76 -9.07
N LEU A 21 37.42 -14.09 -9.52
CA LEU A 21 36.09 -14.27 -8.93
C LEU A 21 35.54 -15.63 -9.35
N ILE A 22 35.43 -16.52 -8.38
CA ILE A 22 34.82 -17.84 -8.60
C ILE A 22 33.30 -17.68 -8.59
N PRO A 23 32.61 -17.90 -9.72
CA PRO A 23 31.16 -17.81 -9.75
C PRO A 23 30.57 -18.92 -8.87
N LYS A 24 29.61 -18.53 -8.02
CA LYS A 24 28.83 -19.46 -7.20
C LYS A 24 27.46 -19.60 -7.81
N SER A 25 26.99 -20.82 -8.04
CA SER A 25 25.62 -21.12 -8.40
C SER A 25 24.81 -21.37 -7.13
N VAL A 26 23.70 -20.67 -6.98
CA VAL A 26 22.75 -20.89 -5.90
C VAL A 26 21.37 -21.12 -6.50
N PRO A 27 20.53 -21.99 -5.91
CA PRO A 27 19.15 -22.11 -6.33
C PRO A 27 18.44 -20.76 -6.10
N VAL A 28 17.49 -20.41 -6.97
CA VAL A 28 16.71 -19.17 -6.85
C VAL A 28 15.25 -19.53 -6.67
N GLU A 29 14.62 -18.98 -5.63
CA GLU A 29 13.18 -19.10 -5.44
C GLU A 29 12.43 -18.37 -6.56
N ARG A 30 11.50 -19.08 -7.24
CA ARG A 30 10.74 -18.54 -8.38
C ARG A 30 9.51 -17.76 -7.96
N ALA A 31 9.67 -16.91 -6.96
CA ALA A 31 8.66 -15.98 -6.52
C ALA A 31 9.29 -14.58 -6.35
N ALA A 32 8.50 -13.55 -6.51
CA ALA A 32 8.92 -12.16 -6.30
C ALA A 32 7.98 -11.47 -5.32
N MET A 33 8.52 -10.48 -4.61
CA MET A 33 7.72 -9.57 -3.79
C MET A 33 7.78 -8.16 -4.38
N VAL A 34 6.66 -7.46 -4.39
CA VAL A 34 6.60 -6.04 -4.70
C VAL A 34 6.03 -5.32 -3.48
N VAL A 35 6.79 -4.39 -2.93
CA VAL A 35 6.41 -3.62 -1.74
C VAL A 35 5.94 -2.24 -2.17
N GLY A 36 4.66 -1.97 -1.92
CA GLY A 36 3.93 -0.79 -2.37
C GLY A 36 3.07 -1.06 -3.61
N ALA A 37 1.76 -0.90 -3.47
CA ALA A 37 0.78 -1.13 -4.52
C ALA A 37 0.25 0.18 -5.13
N GLY A 38 1.11 1.18 -5.29
CA GLY A 38 0.88 2.31 -6.17
C GLY A 38 0.97 1.90 -7.64
N VAL A 39 0.80 2.84 -8.57
CA VAL A 39 0.78 2.56 -10.02
C VAL A 39 2.04 1.83 -10.51
N GLY A 40 3.23 2.22 -10.00
CA GLY A 40 4.49 1.56 -10.34
C GLY A 40 4.60 0.13 -9.82
N GLY A 41 4.21 -0.10 -8.57
CA GLY A 41 4.21 -1.42 -7.96
C GLY A 41 3.19 -2.36 -8.61
N MET A 42 2.00 -1.88 -8.92
CA MET A 42 0.99 -2.66 -9.65
C MET A 42 1.48 -3.06 -11.04
N GLN A 43 2.13 -2.14 -11.77
CA GLN A 43 2.69 -2.47 -13.08
C GLN A 43 3.81 -3.52 -12.96
N ALA A 44 4.74 -3.34 -12.03
CA ALA A 44 5.80 -4.32 -11.79
C ALA A 44 5.24 -5.71 -11.42
N ALA A 45 4.19 -5.75 -10.59
CA ALA A 45 3.55 -7.01 -10.23
C ALA A 45 2.86 -7.68 -11.42
N LEU A 46 2.17 -6.91 -12.29
CA LEU A 46 1.54 -7.43 -13.50
C LEU A 46 2.58 -7.97 -14.50
N ASP A 47 3.70 -7.27 -14.69
CA ASP A 47 4.76 -7.70 -15.61
C ASP A 47 5.41 -9.02 -15.14
N LEU A 48 5.74 -9.12 -13.86
CA LEU A 48 6.28 -10.34 -13.25
C LEU A 48 5.29 -11.51 -13.34
N ALA A 49 4.04 -11.26 -12.99
CA ALA A 49 3.00 -12.28 -12.98
C ALA A 49 2.66 -12.77 -14.40
N SER A 50 2.67 -11.87 -15.38
CA SER A 50 2.49 -12.19 -16.81
C SER A 50 3.66 -13.02 -17.36
N ALA A 51 4.87 -12.86 -16.81
CA ALA A 51 6.01 -13.72 -17.09
C ALA A 51 5.94 -15.08 -16.38
N GLY A 52 4.85 -15.39 -15.68
CA GLY A 52 4.65 -16.66 -14.98
C GLY A 52 5.34 -16.76 -13.61
N ILE A 53 5.72 -15.62 -13.03
CA ILE A 53 6.35 -15.57 -11.70
C ILE A 53 5.27 -15.33 -10.64
N LYS A 54 5.23 -16.18 -9.59
CA LYS A 54 4.39 -15.92 -8.41
C LYS A 54 4.82 -14.60 -7.77
N THR A 55 3.88 -13.70 -7.61
CA THR A 55 4.17 -12.34 -7.13
C THR A 55 3.32 -12.00 -5.91
N TYR A 56 3.98 -11.64 -4.81
CA TYR A 56 3.35 -11.12 -3.61
C TYR A 56 3.36 -9.59 -3.70
N LEU A 57 2.18 -8.98 -3.76
CA LEU A 57 2.03 -7.52 -3.79
C LEU A 57 1.59 -7.02 -2.42
N ILE A 58 2.48 -6.31 -1.74
CA ILE A 58 2.31 -5.87 -0.35
C ILE A 58 1.94 -4.38 -0.33
N GLU A 59 0.90 -4.03 0.43
CA GLU A 59 0.42 -2.66 0.57
C GLU A 59 0.12 -2.33 2.04
N ALA A 60 0.72 -1.27 2.54
CA ALA A 60 0.59 -0.84 3.94
C ALA A 60 -0.79 -0.24 4.25
N THR A 61 -1.47 0.34 3.25
CA THR A 61 -2.82 0.89 3.38
C THR A 61 -3.88 -0.19 3.15
N PRO A 62 -5.14 0.03 3.55
CA PRO A 62 -6.21 -0.96 3.38
C PRO A 62 -6.57 -1.29 1.93
N THR A 63 -6.05 -0.56 0.95
CA THR A 63 -6.36 -0.70 -0.48
C THR A 63 -5.13 -0.44 -1.33
N ILE A 64 -5.10 -0.99 -2.54
CA ILE A 64 -4.13 -0.64 -3.58
C ILE A 64 -4.52 0.69 -4.26
N GLY A 65 -3.59 1.28 -5.03
CA GLY A 65 -3.80 2.54 -5.78
C GLY A 65 -2.79 3.63 -5.44
N GLY A 66 -2.32 3.67 -4.20
CA GLY A 66 -1.31 4.63 -3.75
C GLY A 66 -1.73 6.10 -3.92
N ARG A 67 -0.75 6.99 -4.09
CA ARG A 67 -1.00 8.44 -4.24
C ARG A 67 -1.78 8.80 -5.50
N MET A 68 -1.69 7.98 -6.56
CA MET A 68 -2.46 8.25 -7.79
C MET A 68 -3.97 8.24 -7.55
N SER A 69 -4.47 7.51 -6.55
CA SER A 69 -5.89 7.53 -6.17
C SER A 69 -6.34 8.87 -5.58
N GLN A 70 -5.42 9.73 -5.13
CA GLN A 70 -5.68 11.06 -4.60
C GLN A 70 -5.65 12.16 -5.67
N LEU A 71 -5.12 11.89 -6.86
CA LEU A 71 -4.99 12.86 -7.95
C LEU A 71 -6.28 12.96 -8.77
N ASP A 72 -6.59 14.16 -9.25
CA ASP A 72 -7.64 14.39 -10.24
C ASP A 72 -7.16 14.03 -11.65
N LYS A 73 -6.04 14.60 -12.06
CA LYS A 73 -5.45 14.41 -13.39
C LYS A 73 -3.98 13.99 -13.33
N THR A 74 -3.53 13.33 -14.38
CA THR A 74 -2.11 13.01 -14.59
C THR A 74 -1.44 14.01 -15.54
N PHE A 75 -0.19 14.39 -15.24
CA PHE A 75 0.61 15.24 -16.12
C PHE A 75 1.45 14.40 -17.10
N PRO A 76 1.74 14.88 -18.30
CA PRO A 76 1.34 16.16 -18.89
C PRO A 76 0.04 16.10 -19.69
N THR A 77 -0.54 14.92 -19.87
CA THR A 77 -1.70 14.67 -20.76
C THR A 77 -3.03 15.10 -20.18
N LEU A 78 -3.09 15.37 -18.87
CA LEU A 78 -4.31 15.69 -18.12
C LEU A 78 -5.39 14.60 -18.21
N ASP A 79 -4.96 13.36 -18.33
CA ASP A 79 -5.86 12.22 -18.27
C ASP A 79 -6.45 12.03 -16.86
N CYS A 80 -7.64 11.47 -16.81
CA CYS A 80 -8.29 11.12 -15.54
C CYS A 80 -7.47 10.05 -14.81
N SER A 81 -6.95 10.37 -13.63
CA SER A 81 -6.12 9.45 -12.83
C SER A 81 -6.83 8.15 -12.51
N GLN A 82 -8.10 8.21 -12.11
CA GLN A 82 -8.90 7.03 -11.78
C GLN A 82 -9.21 6.17 -13.01
N CYS A 83 -9.37 6.79 -14.19
CA CYS A 83 -9.63 6.06 -15.43
C CYS A 83 -8.43 5.20 -15.87
N ILE A 84 -7.22 5.61 -15.52
CA ILE A 84 -5.99 4.84 -15.75
C ILE A 84 -5.77 3.82 -14.63
N LEU A 85 -6.01 4.21 -13.39
CA LEU A 85 -5.70 3.43 -12.21
C LEU A 85 -6.65 2.23 -12.04
N THR A 86 -7.96 2.45 -12.17
CA THR A 86 -8.99 1.42 -11.89
C THR A 86 -8.83 0.15 -12.75
N PRO A 87 -8.60 0.21 -14.07
CA PRO A 87 -8.34 -1.02 -14.85
C PRO A 87 -7.14 -1.81 -14.33
N LYS A 88 -6.04 -1.14 -13.98
CA LYS A 88 -4.85 -1.80 -13.41
C LYS A 88 -5.14 -2.47 -12.06
N MET A 89 -5.92 -1.81 -11.20
CA MET A 89 -6.35 -2.40 -9.93
C MET A 89 -7.16 -3.68 -10.16
N VAL A 90 -8.08 -3.66 -11.12
CA VAL A 90 -8.89 -4.83 -11.50
C VAL A 90 -8.01 -5.96 -12.06
N ASP A 91 -7.05 -5.65 -12.93
CA ASP A 91 -6.13 -6.63 -13.49
C ASP A 91 -5.29 -7.29 -12.40
N VAL A 92 -4.75 -6.51 -11.46
CA VAL A 92 -4.03 -7.02 -10.28
C VAL A 92 -4.89 -7.94 -9.45
N GLY A 93 -6.12 -7.51 -9.11
CA GLY A 93 -7.01 -8.28 -8.24
C GLY A 93 -7.52 -9.59 -8.86
N ARG A 94 -7.43 -9.73 -10.20
CA ARG A 94 -7.88 -10.93 -10.93
C ARG A 94 -6.74 -11.83 -11.41
N HIS A 95 -5.49 -11.36 -11.31
CA HIS A 95 -4.37 -12.11 -11.88
C HIS A 95 -4.02 -13.33 -11.03
N PRO A 96 -4.02 -14.57 -11.59
CA PRO A 96 -3.86 -15.80 -10.80
C PRO A 96 -2.46 -15.94 -10.14
N ASN A 97 -1.44 -15.28 -10.70
CA ASN A 97 -0.08 -15.30 -10.16
C ASN A 97 0.21 -14.16 -9.19
N ILE A 98 -0.76 -13.25 -8.93
CA ILE A 98 -0.61 -12.18 -7.94
C ILE A 98 -1.35 -12.55 -6.67
N GLU A 99 -0.65 -12.52 -5.57
CA GLU A 99 -1.22 -12.57 -4.23
C GLU A 99 -1.15 -11.18 -3.61
N MET A 100 -2.32 -10.51 -3.56
CA MET A 100 -2.44 -9.15 -3.07
C MET A 100 -2.68 -9.16 -1.56
N MET A 101 -1.76 -8.56 -0.80
CA MET A 101 -1.81 -8.43 0.64
C MET A 101 -1.88 -6.95 1.03
N THR A 102 -3.10 -6.44 1.21
CA THR A 102 -3.34 -5.08 1.69
C THR A 102 -3.37 -5.04 3.22
N TYR A 103 -3.13 -3.86 3.77
CA TYR A 103 -3.01 -3.61 5.20
C TYR A 103 -1.89 -4.44 5.84
N THR A 104 -0.80 -4.62 5.06
CA THR A 104 0.31 -5.51 5.39
C THR A 104 1.65 -4.78 5.22
N GLU A 105 2.55 -4.95 6.16
CA GLU A 105 3.87 -4.32 6.20
C GLU A 105 4.97 -5.37 6.26
N VAL A 106 6.15 -5.02 5.73
CA VAL A 106 7.36 -5.85 5.88
C VAL A 106 7.94 -5.62 7.26
N GLU A 107 8.02 -6.66 8.07
CA GLU A 107 8.56 -6.60 9.44
C GLU A 107 10.03 -6.97 9.47
N LYS A 108 10.42 -8.03 8.73
CA LYS A 108 11.78 -8.55 8.73
C LYS A 108 12.15 -9.16 7.40
N VAL A 109 13.41 -9.00 6.99
CA VAL A 109 13.99 -9.63 5.79
C VAL A 109 15.25 -10.38 6.20
N GLU A 110 15.31 -11.67 5.88
CA GLU A 110 16.46 -12.54 6.11
C GLU A 110 16.83 -13.27 4.81
N GLY A 111 18.01 -13.91 4.80
CA GLY A 111 18.46 -14.66 3.64
C GLY A 111 19.50 -13.95 2.79
N TYR A 112 19.53 -14.26 1.49
CA TYR A 112 20.51 -13.74 0.54
C TYR A 112 19.89 -13.66 -0.86
N ILE A 113 20.59 -13.00 -1.79
CA ILE A 113 20.13 -12.82 -3.18
C ILE A 113 19.70 -14.16 -3.80
N GLY A 114 18.46 -14.21 -4.25
CA GLY A 114 17.84 -15.42 -4.78
C GLY A 114 17.01 -16.22 -3.75
N ASN A 115 17.20 -15.99 -2.44
CA ASN A 115 16.53 -16.74 -1.38
C ASN A 115 16.32 -15.85 -0.14
N PHE A 116 15.26 -15.06 -0.16
CA PHE A 116 14.85 -14.23 0.96
C PHE A 116 13.69 -14.89 1.70
N ASP A 117 13.77 -14.93 3.03
CA ASP A 117 12.68 -15.20 3.93
C ASP A 117 12.18 -13.86 4.48
N ILE A 118 10.97 -13.47 4.09
CA ILE A 118 10.41 -12.16 4.45
C ILE A 118 9.23 -12.37 5.39
N THR A 119 9.34 -11.83 6.61
CA THR A 119 8.24 -11.81 7.56
C THR A 119 7.41 -10.57 7.34
N LEU A 120 6.12 -10.79 7.15
CA LEU A 120 5.10 -9.76 6.95
C LEU A 120 4.22 -9.68 8.19
N ARG A 121 3.83 -8.46 8.57
CA ARG A 121 2.81 -8.19 9.56
C ARG A 121 1.53 -7.76 8.84
N LYS A 122 0.54 -8.65 8.79
CA LYS A 122 -0.81 -8.33 8.35
C LYS A 122 -1.55 -7.69 9.53
N LYS A 123 -1.83 -6.40 9.42
CA LYS A 123 -2.46 -5.63 10.50
C LYS A 123 -3.92 -6.05 10.69
N ALA A 124 -4.36 -6.04 11.92
CA ALA A 124 -5.75 -6.30 12.28
C ALA A 124 -6.67 -5.27 11.59
N ARG A 125 -7.45 -5.73 10.62
CA ARG A 125 -8.41 -4.87 9.90
C ARG A 125 -9.71 -4.66 10.68
N GLY A 126 -10.01 -5.57 11.63
CA GLY A 126 -11.27 -5.58 12.38
C GLY A 126 -12.49 -5.97 11.56
N VAL A 127 -12.27 -6.38 10.29
CA VAL A 127 -13.33 -6.77 9.36
C VAL A 127 -12.84 -7.94 8.51
N LEU A 128 -13.59 -9.04 8.53
CA LEU A 128 -13.29 -10.26 7.78
C LEU A 128 -13.65 -10.10 6.29
N THR A 129 -12.77 -10.55 5.43
CA THR A 129 -13.10 -10.82 4.04
C THR A 129 -14.05 -12.01 3.92
N PRO A 130 -14.73 -12.23 2.78
CA PRO A 130 -15.55 -13.44 2.57
C PRO A 130 -14.77 -14.74 2.73
N ASP A 131 -13.51 -14.78 2.30
CA ASP A 131 -12.65 -15.96 2.42
C ASP A 131 -12.25 -16.22 3.88
N GLU A 132 -11.88 -15.18 4.64
CA GLU A 132 -11.58 -15.28 6.07
C GLU A 132 -12.81 -15.70 6.88
N ALA A 133 -13.99 -15.19 6.54
CA ALA A 133 -15.24 -15.60 7.16
C ALA A 133 -15.54 -17.09 6.90
N THR A 134 -15.34 -17.52 5.66
CA THR A 134 -15.50 -18.94 5.28
C THR A 134 -14.52 -19.83 6.02
N ALA A 135 -13.26 -19.42 6.13
CA ALA A 135 -12.23 -20.16 6.88
C ALA A 135 -12.57 -20.28 8.38
N LYS A 136 -13.28 -19.28 8.94
CA LYS A 136 -13.83 -19.31 10.31
C LYS A 136 -15.18 -20.05 10.43
N GLY A 137 -15.67 -20.70 9.36
CA GLY A 137 -16.93 -21.46 9.34
C GLY A 137 -18.19 -20.59 9.23
N ILE A 138 -18.06 -19.30 8.87
CA ILE A 138 -19.19 -18.37 8.67
C ILE A 138 -19.57 -18.40 7.20
N VAL A 139 -20.37 -19.38 6.81
CA VAL A 139 -20.81 -19.57 5.42
C VAL A 139 -21.70 -18.41 4.97
N GLY A 140 -21.34 -17.78 3.85
CA GLY A 140 -22.03 -16.60 3.33
C GLY A 140 -21.77 -15.33 4.12
N GLY A 141 -20.84 -15.36 5.09
CA GLY A 141 -20.39 -14.21 5.87
C GLY A 141 -19.30 -13.41 5.20
N GLY A 142 -18.78 -12.41 5.93
CA GLY A 142 -17.73 -11.51 5.48
C GLY A 142 -18.26 -10.19 4.92
N CYS A 143 -17.34 -9.25 4.75
CA CYS A 143 -17.66 -7.90 4.30
C CYS A 143 -17.98 -7.88 2.80
N ASN A 144 -19.10 -7.28 2.44
CA ASN A 144 -19.54 -7.03 1.07
C ASN A 144 -19.55 -5.54 0.69
N GLY A 145 -19.02 -4.66 1.55
CA GLY A 145 -18.92 -3.24 1.29
C GLY A 145 -20.24 -2.44 1.42
N CYS A 146 -21.27 -2.96 2.10
CA CYS A 146 -22.60 -2.32 2.16
C CYS A 146 -22.65 -0.95 2.85
N GLY A 147 -21.76 -0.68 3.83
CA GLY A 147 -21.71 0.61 4.51
C GLY A 147 -22.47 0.70 5.84
N ASP A 148 -23.39 -0.20 6.15
CA ASP A 148 -24.27 -0.16 7.33
C ASP A 148 -23.49 0.08 8.64
N CYS A 149 -22.31 -0.51 8.75
CA CYS A 149 -21.43 -0.37 9.92
C CYS A 149 -20.88 1.06 10.10
N ALA A 150 -20.62 1.77 9.00
CA ALA A 150 -20.12 3.14 9.05
C ALA A 150 -21.23 4.13 9.38
N GLU A 151 -22.46 3.89 8.92
CA GLU A 151 -23.60 4.76 9.22
C GLU A 151 -23.87 4.84 10.72
N VAL A 152 -23.83 3.73 11.42
CA VAL A 152 -24.12 3.67 12.86
C VAL A 152 -22.93 4.05 13.74
N CYS A 153 -21.72 4.19 13.18
CA CYS A 153 -20.55 4.52 13.96
C CYS A 153 -20.60 5.94 14.54
N PRO A 154 -20.52 6.13 15.87
CA PRO A 154 -20.62 7.45 16.49
C PRO A 154 -19.33 8.27 16.33
N VAL A 155 -18.19 7.63 16.07
CA VAL A 155 -16.89 8.30 16.01
C VAL A 155 -16.73 9.05 14.71
N ILE A 156 -16.30 10.32 14.80
CA ILE A 156 -15.95 11.18 13.66
C ILE A 156 -14.55 11.72 13.88
N LYS A 157 -13.71 11.61 12.84
CA LYS A 157 -12.34 12.15 12.84
C LYS A 157 -11.92 12.60 11.43
N PRO A 158 -10.87 13.43 11.31
CA PRO A 158 -10.34 13.81 10.01
C PRO A 158 -9.95 12.61 9.15
N ASN A 159 -10.27 12.68 7.85
CA ASN A 159 -9.91 11.64 6.88
C ASN A 159 -8.50 11.89 6.32
N PRO A 160 -7.50 11.03 6.57
CA PRO A 160 -6.15 11.21 6.03
C PRO A 160 -6.10 11.14 4.49
N PHE A 161 -6.97 10.36 3.85
CA PHE A 161 -7.05 10.31 2.39
C PHE A 161 -7.45 11.67 1.80
N GLU A 162 -8.34 12.40 2.47
CA GLU A 162 -8.76 13.75 2.11
C GLU A 162 -7.88 14.85 2.76
N MET A 163 -6.64 14.53 3.12
CA MET A 163 -5.70 15.44 3.77
C MET A 163 -6.28 16.13 5.04
N GLY A 164 -7.22 15.47 5.70
CA GLY A 164 -7.91 15.99 6.88
C GLY A 164 -9.08 16.95 6.60
N MET A 165 -9.33 17.31 5.35
CA MET A 165 -10.36 18.28 4.95
C MET A 165 -11.79 17.71 4.97
N ALA A 166 -11.96 16.41 5.06
CA ALA A 166 -13.26 15.75 5.21
C ALA A 166 -13.28 14.86 6.45
N PRO A 167 -14.44 14.61 7.07
CA PRO A 167 -14.57 13.66 8.16
C PRO A 167 -14.61 12.22 7.66
N ARG A 168 -14.21 11.26 8.51
CA ARG A 168 -14.48 9.83 8.37
C ARG A 168 -14.88 9.20 9.71
N LYS A 169 -15.45 8.02 9.65
CA LYS A 169 -15.79 7.20 10.84
C LYS A 169 -14.58 6.39 11.33
N ALA A 170 -14.66 5.82 12.54
CA ALA A 170 -13.65 4.86 13.00
C ALA A 170 -13.71 3.53 12.23
N ILE A 171 -14.88 3.12 11.76
CA ILE A 171 -15.00 2.08 10.74
C ILE A 171 -15.29 2.72 9.39
N TYR A 172 -14.44 2.49 8.41
CA TYR A 172 -14.43 3.27 7.19
C TYR A 172 -13.96 2.48 5.99
N ILE A 173 -14.26 2.99 4.80
CA ILE A 173 -13.63 2.63 3.55
C ILE A 173 -12.60 3.71 3.21
N TYR A 174 -11.42 3.32 2.72
CA TYR A 174 -10.29 4.25 2.57
C TYR A 174 -10.59 5.37 1.55
N HIS A 175 -11.20 5.00 0.41
CA HIS A 175 -11.76 5.91 -0.59
C HIS A 175 -12.85 5.18 -1.40
N ALA A 176 -13.56 5.87 -2.27
CA ALA A 176 -14.74 5.32 -2.96
C ALA A 176 -14.43 4.13 -3.91
N GLN A 177 -13.21 4.05 -4.44
CA GLN A 177 -12.81 3.03 -5.44
C GLN A 177 -11.73 2.09 -4.90
N VAL A 178 -11.94 1.56 -3.71
CA VAL A 178 -10.98 0.67 -3.05
C VAL A 178 -10.96 -0.73 -3.66
N MET A 179 -9.81 -1.37 -3.58
CA MET A 179 -9.62 -2.79 -3.84
C MET A 179 -8.65 -3.39 -2.80
N PRO A 180 -9.10 -4.37 -2.02
CA PRO A 180 -10.43 -4.98 -1.98
C PRO A 180 -11.51 -4.03 -1.40
N LEU A 181 -12.77 -4.26 -1.75
CA LEU A 181 -13.92 -3.51 -1.22
C LEU A 181 -14.28 -4.02 0.18
N ILE A 182 -13.43 -3.71 1.15
CA ILE A 182 -13.53 -4.16 2.54
C ILE A 182 -13.39 -2.94 3.46
N TYR A 183 -14.29 -2.83 4.43
CA TYR A 183 -14.18 -1.82 5.49
C TYR A 183 -12.99 -2.12 6.40
N THR A 184 -12.53 -1.11 7.11
CA THR A 184 -11.41 -1.22 8.04
C THR A 184 -11.76 -0.47 9.32
N VAL A 185 -11.42 -1.04 10.47
CA VAL A 185 -11.55 -0.39 11.77
C VAL A 185 -10.24 0.31 12.12
N ASP A 186 -10.34 1.57 12.45
CA ASP A 186 -9.27 2.33 13.10
C ASP A 186 -9.33 2.08 14.61
N PHE A 187 -8.56 1.11 15.08
CA PHE A 187 -8.58 0.70 16.47
C PHE A 187 -8.11 1.79 17.44
N ASP A 188 -7.26 2.73 16.98
CA ASP A 188 -6.80 3.85 17.81
C ASP A 188 -7.95 4.84 18.13
N SER A 189 -8.99 4.85 17.31
CA SER A 189 -10.14 5.74 17.46
C SER A 189 -11.42 5.00 17.83
N CYS A 190 -11.45 3.68 17.69
CA CYS A 190 -12.64 2.89 17.96
C CYS A 190 -12.95 2.80 19.45
N VAL A 191 -14.15 3.21 19.83
CA VAL A 191 -14.63 3.14 21.24
C VAL A 191 -15.24 1.79 21.62
N LYS A 192 -15.16 0.79 20.73
CA LYS A 192 -15.67 -0.59 20.93
C LYS A 192 -17.13 -0.65 21.41
N CYS A 193 -18.00 0.23 20.92
CA CYS A 193 -19.41 0.30 21.31
C CYS A 193 -20.30 -0.81 20.72
N ASN A 194 -19.76 -1.65 19.82
CA ASN A 194 -20.42 -2.77 19.14
C ASN A 194 -21.58 -2.42 18.17
N LEU A 195 -21.96 -1.17 18.01
CA LEU A 195 -23.06 -0.79 17.10
C LEU A 195 -22.83 -1.28 15.66
N CYS A 196 -21.59 -1.24 15.19
CA CYS A 196 -21.22 -1.75 13.87
C CYS A 196 -21.34 -3.28 13.78
N VAL A 197 -21.10 -4.02 14.86
CA VAL A 197 -21.28 -5.48 14.94
C VAL A 197 -22.76 -5.81 14.78
N ASP A 198 -23.62 -5.12 15.53
CA ASP A 198 -25.08 -5.31 15.47
C ASP A 198 -25.62 -4.96 14.06
N ALA A 199 -25.19 -3.84 13.50
CA ALA A 199 -25.58 -3.43 12.14
C ALA A 199 -25.09 -4.39 11.03
N CYS A 200 -23.97 -5.08 11.26
CA CYS A 200 -23.44 -6.07 10.31
C CYS A 200 -24.34 -7.32 10.21
N GLY A 201 -25.08 -7.66 11.26
CA GLY A 201 -26.07 -8.71 11.30
C GLY A 201 -25.55 -10.07 10.84
N ASP A 202 -26.29 -10.73 9.94
CA ASP A 202 -25.99 -12.09 9.46
C ASP A 202 -24.65 -12.22 8.73
N LYS A 203 -24.09 -11.13 8.21
CA LYS A 203 -22.77 -11.12 7.52
C LYS A 203 -21.63 -11.44 8.49
N LYS A 204 -21.78 -11.13 9.79
CA LYS A 204 -20.80 -11.39 10.88
C LYS A 204 -19.36 -11.05 10.48
N ALA A 205 -19.20 -9.97 9.71
CA ALA A 205 -17.91 -9.60 9.16
C ALA A 205 -17.02 -8.87 10.16
N ILE A 206 -17.57 -8.31 11.26
CA ILE A 206 -16.83 -7.45 12.17
C ILE A 206 -16.27 -8.25 13.33
N ASP A 207 -14.97 -8.15 13.54
CA ASP A 207 -14.21 -8.77 14.62
C ASP A 207 -13.35 -7.70 15.31
N LEU A 208 -13.87 -7.09 16.38
CA LEU A 208 -13.19 -6.03 17.12
C LEU A 208 -12.05 -6.54 18.01
N GLU A 209 -11.88 -7.85 18.13
CA GLU A 209 -10.78 -8.49 18.86
C GLU A 209 -9.72 -9.09 17.92
N MET A 210 -9.83 -8.82 16.60
CA MET A 210 -8.85 -9.25 15.60
C MET A 210 -7.45 -8.76 16.00
N GLN A 211 -6.46 -9.63 15.85
CA GLN A 211 -5.05 -9.33 16.14
C GLN A 211 -4.23 -9.33 14.85
N ASP A 212 -3.06 -8.68 14.91
CA ASP A 212 -2.09 -8.74 13.84
C ASP A 212 -1.63 -10.18 13.60
N GLU A 213 -1.46 -10.55 12.34
CA GLU A 213 -0.99 -11.86 11.91
C GLU A 213 0.43 -11.72 11.31
N PHE A 214 1.33 -12.63 11.68
CA PHE A 214 2.68 -12.69 11.12
C PHE A 214 2.79 -13.86 10.16
N ILE A 215 3.19 -13.56 8.92
CA ILE A 215 3.30 -14.53 7.82
C ILE A 215 4.72 -14.45 7.27
N THR A 216 5.38 -15.59 7.07
CA THR A 216 6.69 -15.63 6.40
C THR A 216 6.54 -16.19 5.00
N VAL A 217 7.05 -15.47 4.00
CA VAL A 217 7.05 -15.87 2.60
C VAL A 217 8.47 -15.97 2.07
N LYS A 218 8.70 -16.93 1.16
CA LYS A 218 9.98 -17.08 0.45
C LYS A 218 9.92 -16.47 -0.92
N VAL A 219 10.94 -15.66 -1.27
CA VAL A 219 11.03 -15.02 -2.57
C VAL A 219 12.48 -14.94 -3.05
N GLY A 220 12.68 -14.97 -4.37
CA GLY A 220 14.01 -14.79 -4.97
C GLY A 220 14.42 -13.34 -5.07
N THR A 221 13.45 -12.42 -5.11
CA THR A 221 13.71 -10.98 -5.26
C THR A 221 12.60 -10.14 -4.62
N ALA A 222 12.94 -8.91 -4.25
CA ALA A 222 11.97 -7.92 -3.81
C ALA A 222 12.17 -6.62 -4.60
N ILE A 223 11.06 -6.03 -5.06
CA ILE A 223 11.00 -4.72 -5.73
C ILE A 223 10.38 -3.73 -4.75
N LEU A 224 11.06 -2.62 -4.51
CA LEU A 224 10.57 -1.55 -3.66
C LEU A 224 9.91 -0.47 -4.53
N ALA A 225 8.60 -0.29 -4.36
CA ALA A 225 7.78 0.68 -5.08
C ALA A 225 6.94 1.51 -4.10
N THR A 226 7.58 1.96 -3.01
CA THR A 226 6.95 2.59 -1.84
C THR A 226 6.41 4.00 -2.09
N GLY A 227 6.62 4.53 -3.29
CA GLY A 227 6.11 5.85 -3.69
C GLY A 227 6.86 7.01 -3.03
N PHE A 228 6.11 8.08 -2.74
CA PHE A 228 6.63 9.30 -2.12
C PHE A 228 5.69 9.81 -1.03
N ASP A 229 6.24 10.59 -0.11
CA ASP A 229 5.50 11.39 0.84
C ASP A 229 5.74 12.88 0.61
N LEU A 230 4.76 13.71 0.99
CA LEU A 230 4.95 15.16 0.96
C LEU A 230 6.03 15.57 1.96
N ILE A 231 6.84 16.54 1.56
CA ILE A 231 7.78 17.19 2.48
C ILE A 231 6.97 17.84 3.61
N PRO A 232 7.36 17.67 4.90
CA PRO A 232 6.72 18.35 6.02
C PRO A 232 6.88 19.88 5.88
N ILE A 233 5.88 20.54 5.31
CA ILE A 233 5.93 21.97 5.00
C ILE A 233 5.67 22.86 6.22
N GLU A 234 5.16 22.30 7.32
CA GLU A 234 4.96 23.00 8.60
C GLU A 234 6.27 23.55 9.18
N GLY A 235 7.38 22.91 8.87
CA GLY A 235 8.73 23.37 9.25
C GLY A 235 9.24 24.58 8.45
N LYS A 236 8.56 24.93 7.35
CA LYS A 236 8.92 26.00 6.41
C LYS A 236 8.04 27.23 6.62
N ARG A 237 8.30 27.97 7.73
CA ARG A 237 7.47 29.11 8.15
C ARG A 237 7.35 30.21 7.10
N GLU A 238 8.40 30.38 6.27
CA GLU A 238 8.44 31.34 5.17
C GLU A 238 7.38 31.11 4.10
N TRP A 239 6.82 29.90 4.01
CA TRP A 239 5.76 29.58 3.05
C TRP A 239 4.36 29.90 3.57
N GLY A 240 4.21 30.14 4.88
CA GLY A 240 2.95 30.54 5.49
C GLY A 240 1.88 29.44 5.54
N TYR A 241 2.25 28.16 5.35
CA TYR A 241 1.32 27.04 5.45
C TYR A 241 0.70 26.98 6.86
N LYS A 242 -0.62 26.78 6.94
CA LYS A 242 -1.42 26.89 8.19
C LYS A 242 -1.42 28.28 8.87
N GLN A 243 -0.76 29.28 8.27
CA GLN A 243 -0.86 30.68 8.70
C GLN A 243 -1.85 31.44 7.83
N PHE A 244 -1.96 31.06 6.56
CA PHE A 244 -2.87 31.65 5.59
C PHE A 244 -3.74 30.54 4.99
N ASP A 245 -5.05 30.72 4.97
CA ASP A 245 -6.04 29.72 4.52
C ASP A 245 -5.87 29.32 3.05
N ASN A 246 -5.29 30.21 2.23
CA ASN A 246 -5.05 29.97 0.80
C ASN A 246 -3.66 29.39 0.48
N VAL A 247 -2.88 29.03 1.49
CA VAL A 247 -1.61 28.29 1.33
C VAL A 247 -1.83 26.84 1.66
N ILE A 248 -1.92 26.02 0.65
CA ILE A 248 -2.23 24.59 0.73
C ILE A 248 -1.14 23.74 0.06
N SER A 249 -1.07 22.49 0.41
CA SER A 249 -0.18 21.51 -0.25
C SER A 249 -0.73 21.07 -1.61
N SER A 250 0.12 20.46 -2.44
CA SER A 250 -0.31 19.92 -3.72
C SER A 250 -1.40 18.87 -3.61
N LEU A 251 -1.32 17.97 -2.62
CA LEU A 251 -2.36 16.95 -2.44
C LEU A 251 -3.67 17.52 -1.89
N GLU A 252 -3.62 18.54 -1.03
CA GLU A 252 -4.83 19.26 -0.63
C GLU A 252 -5.51 19.89 -1.85
N PHE A 253 -4.74 20.53 -2.72
CA PHE A 253 -5.28 21.10 -3.96
C PHE A 253 -5.91 20.02 -4.86
N GLU A 254 -5.20 18.90 -5.10
CA GLU A 254 -5.73 17.76 -5.87
C GLU A 254 -7.07 17.26 -5.31
N ARG A 255 -7.18 17.14 -3.98
CA ARG A 255 -8.43 16.69 -3.35
C ARG A 255 -9.56 17.73 -3.47
N LEU A 256 -9.24 19.02 -3.44
CA LEU A 256 -10.25 20.08 -3.62
C LEU A 256 -10.83 20.10 -5.03
N ILE A 257 -10.01 19.93 -6.07
CA ILE A 257 -10.47 19.97 -7.47
C ILE A 257 -11.06 18.63 -7.96
N CYS A 258 -10.85 17.55 -7.21
CA CYS A 258 -11.35 16.24 -7.61
C CYS A 258 -12.86 16.11 -7.34
N ALA A 259 -13.61 15.62 -8.30
CA ALA A 259 -15.05 15.41 -8.17
C ALA A 259 -15.46 14.46 -7.04
N SER A 260 -14.56 13.58 -6.60
CA SER A 260 -14.75 12.70 -5.43
C SER A 260 -14.18 13.28 -4.13
N GLY A 261 -13.65 14.49 -4.16
CA GLY A 261 -13.07 15.17 -3.00
C GLY A 261 -14.10 15.90 -2.15
N PRO A 262 -13.64 16.59 -1.08
CA PRO A 262 -14.52 17.17 -0.07
C PRO A 262 -15.42 18.31 -0.58
N THR A 263 -15.05 18.94 -1.69
CA THR A 263 -15.82 20.03 -2.33
C THR A 263 -16.72 19.56 -3.49
N GLY A 264 -16.61 18.27 -3.89
CA GLY A 264 -17.25 17.79 -5.12
C GLY A 264 -16.63 18.37 -6.40
N GLY A 265 -15.40 18.90 -6.31
CA GLY A 265 -14.68 19.51 -7.44
C GLY A 265 -15.07 20.98 -7.73
N HIS A 266 -15.69 21.69 -6.77
CA HIS A 266 -16.15 23.07 -6.89
C HIS A 266 -15.28 24.06 -6.11
#